data_f0b946fa4aa8344fc2e0c2e126cc0ed8
#
_entry.id   f0b946fa4aa8344fc2e0c2e126cc0ed8
#
_cell.length_a   1.000
_cell.length_b   1.000
_cell.length_c   1.000
_cell.angle_alpha   90.00
_cell.angle_beta   90.00
_cell.angle_gamma   90.00
#
_symmetry.space_group_name_H-M   'P 1'
#
loop_
_entity.id
_entity.type
_entity.pdbx_description
1 polymer ?
#
loop_
_entity_poly.entity_id
_entity_poly.type
_entity_poly.pdbx_seq_one_letter_code
_entity_poly.pdbx_strand_id
1 'polypeptide(L)'
;TALGAGAAYSQNDEDYNTNYSTGQGSVGTFASRTAGLWGNNILVATCPSATAYESISASLVNEDSTAVAVGDTTIGVDDDSAFNVGDIISFSTSANTEDFDDGDEYRITAIASEQLTIVQHPRGAGGLKRAVVDNSKIKRKWRYYDQVDGAPGTSPYVSERSGSGDEIHVVVVDEDGGISG
;
A
#
# COMPACT_ATOMS: atom_id res chain seq x y z
N THR A 1 7.86 5.89 0.48
CA THR A 1 8.49 5.50 1.76
C THR A 1 9.45 6.62 2.10
N ALA A 2 9.19 7.38 3.17
CA ALA A 2 10.17 8.31 3.69
C ALA A 2 11.49 7.55 3.89
N LEU A 3 12.59 8.08 3.37
CA LEU A 3 13.91 7.53 3.58
C LEU A 3 14.14 7.42 5.09
N GLY A 4 14.30 6.20 5.61
CA GLY A 4 14.61 5.96 7.00
C GLY A 4 15.91 6.66 7.40
N ALA A 5 16.07 6.98 8.68
CA ALA A 5 17.31 7.54 9.21
C ALA A 5 18.49 6.60 8.86
N GLY A 6 19.42 7.08 8.03
CA GLY A 6 20.55 6.31 7.52
C GLY A 6 20.53 6.02 6.02
N ALA A 7 19.53 6.51 5.28
CA ALA A 7 19.53 6.40 3.84
C ALA A 7 20.73 7.18 3.25
N ALA A 8 21.51 6.50 2.41
CA ALA A 8 22.57 7.16 1.66
C ALA A 8 21.92 7.96 0.51
N TYR A 9 22.44 9.14 0.27
CA TYR A 9 22.00 10.02 -0.81
C TYR A 9 22.95 9.90 -1.99
N SER A 10 22.41 9.75 -3.20
CA SER A 10 23.22 9.93 -4.40
C SER A 10 23.65 11.40 -4.49
N GLN A 11 24.96 11.64 -4.53
CA GLN A 11 25.52 12.99 -4.50
C GLN A 11 25.62 13.62 -5.90
N ASN A 12 25.78 12.77 -6.91
CA ASN A 12 25.85 13.15 -8.32
C ASN A 12 25.69 11.92 -9.22
N ASP A 13 25.70 12.12 -10.54
CA ASP A 13 25.54 11.04 -11.54
C ASP A 13 26.61 9.95 -11.43
N GLU A 14 27.86 10.32 -11.08
CA GLU A 14 28.94 9.36 -10.91
C GLU A 14 28.75 8.49 -9.67
N ASP A 15 28.34 9.08 -8.58
CA ASP A 15 27.99 8.37 -7.35
C ASP A 15 26.81 7.42 -7.59
N TYR A 16 25.75 7.87 -8.29
CA TYR A 16 24.64 7.01 -8.70
C TYR A 16 25.13 5.82 -9.54
N ASN A 17 25.90 6.06 -10.59
CA ASN A 17 26.37 5.01 -11.49
C ASN A 17 27.29 4.00 -10.79
N THR A 18 28.08 4.45 -9.83
CA THR A 18 29.02 3.60 -9.09
C THR A 18 28.33 2.76 -8.01
N ASN A 19 27.43 3.37 -7.25
CA ASN A 19 26.92 2.77 -6.03
C ASN A 19 25.45 2.32 -6.10
N TYR A 20 24.65 2.87 -7.03
CA TYR A 20 23.19 2.69 -7.04
C TYR A 20 22.59 2.27 -8.39
N SER A 21 23.38 2.22 -9.46
CA SER A 21 22.89 1.90 -10.82
C SER A 21 22.27 0.51 -10.95
N THR A 22 22.60 -0.39 -10.03
CA THR A 22 22.01 -1.75 -9.97
C THR A 22 20.73 -1.81 -9.14
N GLY A 23 20.25 -0.68 -8.60
CA GLY A 23 19.06 -0.62 -7.75
C GLY A 23 19.25 -1.26 -6.38
N GLN A 24 20.49 -1.48 -5.97
CA GLN A 24 20.83 -2.16 -4.71
C GLN A 24 21.50 -1.22 -3.72
N GLY A 25 21.42 -1.54 -2.46
CA GLY A 25 22.04 -0.82 -1.37
C GLY A 25 21.04 -0.33 -0.33
N SER A 26 21.48 0.60 0.50
CA SER A 26 20.69 1.17 1.60
C SER A 26 19.60 2.17 1.17
N VAL A 27 19.47 2.45 -0.11
CA VAL A 27 18.52 3.44 -0.68
C VAL A 27 17.19 2.83 -1.13
N GLY A 28 16.99 1.52 -1.01
CA GLY A 28 15.78 0.84 -1.46
C GLY A 28 15.76 0.56 -2.97
N THR A 29 14.59 0.19 -3.48
CA THR A 29 14.41 -0.27 -4.87
C THR A 29 14.56 0.85 -5.90
N PHE A 30 14.32 2.09 -5.52
CA PHE A 30 14.37 3.26 -6.39
C PHE A 30 15.27 4.32 -5.78
N ALA A 31 16.09 4.95 -6.63
CA ALA A 31 16.92 6.08 -6.26
C ALA A 31 16.77 7.19 -7.31
N SER A 32 16.76 8.45 -6.88
CA SER A 32 16.80 9.58 -7.79
C SER A 32 18.19 9.64 -8.43
N ARG A 33 18.24 9.67 -9.76
CA ARG A 33 19.50 9.83 -10.49
C ARG A 33 20.13 11.20 -10.29
N THR A 34 19.30 12.23 -10.11
CA THR A 34 19.77 13.60 -9.92
C THR A 34 19.72 13.93 -8.43
N ALA A 35 20.86 14.33 -7.87
CA ALA A 35 20.92 14.80 -6.47
C ALA A 35 20.14 16.10 -6.29
N GLY A 36 19.43 16.21 -5.17
CA GLY A 36 18.71 17.42 -4.83
C GLY A 36 17.45 17.16 -3.99
N LEU A 37 16.86 18.24 -3.50
CA LEU A 37 15.64 18.19 -2.68
C LEU A 37 14.43 17.59 -3.42
N TRP A 38 14.39 17.75 -4.74
CA TRP A 38 13.31 17.24 -5.61
C TRP A 38 13.08 15.74 -5.46
N GLY A 39 14.15 14.95 -5.34
CA GLY A 39 14.04 13.49 -5.18
C GLY A 39 13.44 13.05 -3.84
N ASN A 40 13.43 13.92 -2.84
CA ASN A 40 12.90 13.59 -1.51
C ASN A 40 11.37 13.57 -1.45
N ASN A 41 10.72 14.26 -2.40
CA ASN A 41 9.28 14.42 -2.45
C ASN A 41 8.64 13.56 -3.56
N ILE A 42 9.41 12.66 -4.16
CA ILE A 42 8.90 11.70 -5.13
C ILE A 42 8.58 10.39 -4.43
N LEU A 43 7.30 10.00 -4.49
CA LEU A 43 6.85 8.67 -4.11
C LEU A 43 6.78 7.78 -5.35
N VAL A 44 7.40 6.60 -5.28
CA VAL A 44 7.22 5.55 -6.30
C VAL A 44 6.45 4.41 -5.67
N ALA A 45 5.31 4.07 -6.25
CA ALA A 45 4.49 2.95 -5.83
C ALA A 45 4.37 1.93 -6.97
N THR A 46 4.58 0.67 -6.66
CA THR A 46 4.46 -0.43 -7.62
C THR A 46 3.36 -1.40 -7.22
N CYS A 47 2.69 -1.96 -8.23
CA CYS A 47 1.77 -3.08 -8.06
C CYS A 47 2.18 -4.19 -9.05
N PRO A 48 2.91 -5.22 -8.58
CA PRO A 48 3.53 -6.21 -9.46
C PRO A 48 2.61 -7.38 -9.83
N SER A 49 1.42 -7.50 -9.26
CA SER A 49 0.54 -8.64 -9.51
C SER A 49 -0.92 -8.34 -9.12
N ALA A 50 -1.83 -9.19 -9.57
CA ALA A 50 -3.24 -9.10 -9.19
C ALA A 50 -3.46 -9.22 -7.67
N THR A 51 -2.68 -10.07 -6.98
CA THR A 51 -2.76 -10.20 -5.52
C THR A 51 -2.17 -9.00 -4.78
N ALA A 52 -1.22 -8.30 -5.39
CA ALA A 52 -0.73 -7.03 -4.86
C ALA A 52 -1.75 -5.90 -5.09
N TYR A 53 -2.57 -5.99 -6.14
CA TYR A 53 -3.63 -5.04 -6.44
C TYR A 53 -4.83 -5.18 -5.50
N GLU A 54 -5.36 -6.38 -5.36
CA GLU A 54 -6.45 -6.72 -4.42
C GLU A 54 -6.27 -8.14 -3.89
N SER A 55 -6.44 -8.31 -2.59
CA SER A 55 -6.40 -9.62 -1.94
C SER A 55 -7.18 -9.60 -0.62
N ILE A 56 -7.69 -10.77 -0.22
CA ILE A 56 -8.13 -10.98 1.15
C ILE A 56 -6.89 -11.36 1.96
N SER A 57 -6.60 -10.59 2.99
CA SER A 57 -5.46 -10.84 3.87
C SER A 57 -5.64 -12.15 4.64
N ALA A 58 -4.53 -12.84 4.91
CA ALA A 58 -4.51 -13.94 5.88
C ALA A 58 -4.63 -13.44 7.32
N SER A 59 -4.19 -12.20 7.59
CA SER A 59 -4.36 -11.53 8.87
C SER A 59 -5.82 -11.14 9.06
N LEU A 60 -6.36 -11.40 10.23
CA LEU A 60 -7.72 -11.07 10.63
C LEU A 60 -7.69 -9.90 11.62
N VAL A 61 -8.86 -9.33 11.88
CA VAL A 61 -9.04 -8.40 12.99
C VAL A 61 -8.84 -9.18 14.30
N ASN A 62 -7.99 -8.67 15.17
CA ASN A 62 -7.64 -9.26 16.46
C ASN A 62 -8.04 -8.29 17.58
N GLU A 63 -9.22 -8.53 18.13
CA GLU A 63 -9.79 -7.73 19.21
C GLU A 63 -10.36 -8.66 20.28
N ASP A 64 -9.74 -8.70 21.43
CA ASP A 64 -10.07 -9.58 22.56
C ASP A 64 -11.58 -9.62 22.90
N SER A 65 -12.38 -10.32 22.08
CA SER A 65 -13.80 -10.55 22.23
C SER A 65 -14.73 -9.31 22.25
N THR A 66 -14.18 -8.13 22.02
CA THR A 66 -14.95 -6.88 21.92
C THR A 66 -14.85 -6.35 20.50
N ALA A 67 -15.98 -6.05 19.87
CA ALA A 67 -15.96 -5.40 18.55
C ALA A 67 -15.32 -4.02 18.63
N VAL A 68 -14.52 -3.65 17.62
CA VAL A 68 -14.06 -2.28 17.45
C VAL A 68 -15.28 -1.39 17.21
N ALA A 69 -15.40 -0.32 17.96
CA ALA A 69 -16.58 0.51 17.95
C ALA A 69 -16.68 1.44 16.73
N VAL A 70 -17.89 1.88 16.44
CA VAL A 70 -18.12 2.94 15.45
C VAL A 70 -17.36 4.20 15.86
N GLY A 71 -16.63 4.78 14.90
CA GLY A 71 -15.83 5.97 15.11
C GLY A 71 -14.38 5.71 15.49
N ASP A 72 -14.02 4.49 15.89
CA ASP A 72 -12.64 4.14 16.21
C ASP A 72 -11.76 4.24 14.96
N THR A 73 -10.54 4.69 15.16
CA THR A 73 -9.54 4.91 14.11
C THR A 73 -8.37 3.94 14.22
N THR A 74 -8.34 3.08 15.21
CA THR A 74 -7.30 2.07 15.43
C THR A 74 -7.93 0.71 15.54
N ILE A 75 -7.34 -0.28 14.86
CA ILE A 75 -7.83 -1.65 14.77
C ILE A 75 -6.66 -2.60 14.96
N GLY A 76 -6.79 -3.55 15.89
CA GLY A 76 -5.85 -4.64 16.08
C GLY A 76 -5.97 -5.68 14.95
N VAL A 77 -4.84 -6.26 14.56
CA VAL A 77 -4.76 -7.34 13.57
C VAL A 77 -3.79 -8.42 14.02
N ASP A 78 -3.94 -9.65 13.51
CA ASP A 78 -3.05 -10.76 13.87
C ASP A 78 -1.61 -10.56 13.37
N ASP A 79 -1.45 -9.95 12.21
CA ASP A 79 -0.16 -9.73 11.55
C ASP A 79 -0.23 -8.45 10.70
N ASP A 80 0.51 -7.44 11.11
CA ASP A 80 0.56 -6.16 10.41
C ASP A 80 1.49 -6.15 9.18
N SER A 81 2.35 -7.16 9.02
CA SER A 81 3.26 -7.28 7.88
C SER A 81 2.56 -7.48 6.53
N ALA A 82 1.28 -7.88 6.56
CA ALA A 82 0.44 -8.04 5.38
C ALA A 82 0.01 -6.71 4.74
N PHE A 83 0.22 -5.58 5.43
CA PHE A 83 -0.30 -4.27 5.05
C PHE A 83 0.80 -3.23 4.83
N ASN A 84 0.47 -2.22 4.03
CA ASN A 84 1.34 -1.05 3.84
C ASN A 84 0.58 0.24 4.15
N VAL A 85 1.29 1.24 4.63
CA VAL A 85 0.72 2.58 4.79
C VAL A 85 0.26 3.11 3.43
N GLY A 86 -0.98 3.54 3.38
CA GLY A 86 -1.65 4.00 2.17
C GLY A 86 -2.56 2.95 1.52
N ASP A 87 -2.43 1.67 1.83
CA ASP A 87 -3.38 0.64 1.34
C ASP A 87 -4.81 0.98 1.74
N ILE A 88 -5.74 0.59 0.88
CA ILE A 88 -7.17 0.72 1.13
C ILE A 88 -7.69 -0.63 1.62
N ILE A 89 -8.43 -0.61 2.71
CA ILE A 89 -8.97 -1.83 3.30
C ILE A 89 -10.48 -1.74 3.51
N SER A 90 -11.13 -2.89 3.50
CA SER A 90 -12.51 -3.08 3.93
C SER A 90 -12.61 -4.33 4.81
N PHE A 91 -13.61 -4.37 5.67
CA PHE A 91 -13.81 -5.45 6.63
C PHE A 91 -15.02 -6.29 6.23
N SER A 92 -14.96 -7.59 6.48
CA SER A 92 -16.15 -8.43 6.33
C SER A 92 -17.23 -8.03 7.33
N THR A 93 -18.49 -8.27 6.95
CA THR A 93 -19.66 -7.93 7.79
C THR A 93 -19.78 -8.81 9.03
N SER A 94 -19.14 -9.97 9.02
CA SER A 94 -19.14 -10.94 10.10
C SER A 94 -17.81 -11.66 10.21
N ALA A 95 -17.52 -12.23 11.38
CA ALA A 95 -16.32 -13.03 11.62
C ALA A 95 -16.20 -14.20 10.63
N ASN A 96 -14.98 -14.42 10.14
CA ASN A 96 -14.63 -15.52 9.23
C ASN A 96 -15.44 -15.61 7.92
N THR A 97 -16.11 -14.54 7.51
CA THR A 97 -16.84 -14.48 6.23
C THR A 97 -16.09 -13.65 5.20
N GLU A 98 -16.42 -13.82 3.92
CA GLU A 98 -15.93 -13.00 2.80
C GLU A 98 -17.03 -12.08 2.26
N ASP A 99 -17.92 -11.66 3.14
CA ASP A 99 -18.98 -10.72 2.82
C ASP A 99 -18.51 -9.30 3.13
N PHE A 100 -18.25 -8.52 2.09
CA PHE A 100 -17.76 -7.14 2.13
C PHE A 100 -18.79 -6.16 1.56
N ASP A 101 -20.07 -6.48 1.62
CA ASP A 101 -21.14 -5.81 0.90
C ASP A 101 -21.50 -4.40 1.41
N ASP A 102 -20.93 -3.96 2.52
CA ASP A 102 -21.21 -2.62 3.06
C ASP A 102 -20.57 -1.47 2.25
N GLY A 103 -19.59 -1.78 1.38
CA GLY A 103 -18.92 -0.80 0.53
C GLY A 103 -18.08 0.23 1.28
N ASP A 104 -17.88 0.02 2.58
CA ASP A 104 -17.06 0.91 3.40
C ASP A 104 -15.57 0.62 3.20
N GLU A 105 -14.84 1.65 2.79
CA GLU A 105 -13.40 1.59 2.58
C GLU A 105 -12.67 2.56 3.51
N TYR A 106 -11.46 2.13 3.92
CA TYR A 106 -10.61 2.88 4.83
C TYR A 106 -9.18 2.86 4.31
N ARG A 107 -8.49 4.01 4.42
CA ARG A 107 -7.07 4.09 4.11
C ARG A 107 -6.23 3.93 5.37
N ILE A 108 -5.21 3.10 5.32
CA ILE A 108 -4.22 2.93 6.38
C ILE A 108 -3.31 4.16 6.39
N THR A 109 -3.22 4.83 7.54
CA THR A 109 -2.38 6.02 7.72
C THR A 109 -1.13 5.75 8.55
N ALA A 110 -1.19 4.75 9.43
CA ALA A 110 -0.03 4.27 10.20
C ALA A 110 -0.18 2.79 10.54
N ILE A 111 0.94 2.12 10.77
CA ILE A 111 1.04 0.72 11.19
C ILE A 111 2.05 0.66 12.31
N ALA A 112 1.68 0.09 13.44
CA ALA A 112 2.57 -0.11 14.58
C ALA A 112 2.03 -1.17 15.54
N SER A 113 2.87 -2.12 15.94
CA SER A 113 2.56 -3.08 17.01
C SER A 113 1.25 -3.85 16.79
N GLU A 114 1.09 -4.43 15.59
CA GLU A 114 -0.11 -5.18 15.18
C GLU A 114 -1.39 -4.33 15.21
N GLN A 115 -1.25 -3.01 15.04
CA GLN A 115 -2.38 -2.08 14.94
C GLN A 115 -2.31 -1.27 13.65
N LEU A 116 -3.45 -1.14 13.01
CA LEU A 116 -3.67 -0.28 11.85
C LEU A 116 -4.38 0.99 12.28
N THR A 117 -3.80 2.15 12.00
CA THR A 117 -4.51 3.43 12.10
C THR A 117 -5.16 3.74 10.76
N ILE A 118 -6.45 4.05 10.76
CA ILE A 118 -7.25 4.21 9.55
C ILE A 118 -8.01 5.53 9.51
N VAL A 119 -8.35 5.94 8.29
CA VAL A 119 -9.31 7.03 8.02
C VAL A 119 -10.28 6.58 6.92
N GLN A 120 -11.47 7.13 6.89
CA GLN A 120 -12.45 6.83 5.83
C GLN A 120 -11.89 7.19 4.45
N HIS A 121 -12.00 6.28 3.49
CA HIS A 121 -11.66 6.52 2.10
C HIS A 121 -12.95 6.77 1.30
N PRO A 122 -12.99 7.73 0.34
CA PRO A 122 -11.93 8.69 -0.05
C PRO A 122 -11.87 9.97 0.80
N ARG A 123 -12.71 10.11 1.83
CA ARG A 123 -12.85 11.36 2.61
C ARG A 123 -11.59 11.81 3.35
N GLY A 124 -10.70 10.87 3.72
CA GLY A 124 -9.44 11.16 4.43
C GLY A 124 -9.60 11.55 5.91
N ALA A 125 -10.81 11.41 6.49
CA ALA A 125 -11.08 11.71 7.89
C ALA A 125 -12.18 10.80 8.44
N GLY A 126 -12.24 10.65 9.78
CA GLY A 126 -13.20 9.80 10.47
C GLY A 126 -12.76 8.34 10.58
N GLY A 127 -13.29 7.65 11.58
CA GLY A 127 -13.05 6.24 11.86
C GLY A 127 -14.13 5.33 11.27
N LEU A 128 -14.27 4.15 11.86
CA LEU A 128 -15.20 3.13 11.43
C LEU A 128 -16.63 3.65 11.33
N LYS A 129 -17.31 3.33 10.25
CA LYS A 129 -18.75 3.65 10.06
C LYS A 129 -19.65 2.64 10.72
N ARG A 130 -19.17 1.43 10.95
CA ARG A 130 -19.85 0.35 11.71
C ARG A 130 -18.86 -0.33 12.65
N ALA A 131 -19.39 -1.04 13.63
CA ALA A 131 -18.56 -1.90 14.47
C ALA A 131 -17.97 -3.06 13.65
N VAL A 132 -16.71 -3.41 13.91
CA VAL A 132 -16.02 -4.53 13.29
C VAL A 132 -15.72 -5.56 14.37
N VAL A 133 -16.18 -6.79 14.15
CA VAL A 133 -16.03 -7.86 15.13
C VAL A 133 -14.68 -8.55 15.02
N ASP A 134 -14.25 -9.17 16.11
CA ASP A 134 -13.08 -10.03 16.14
C ASP A 134 -13.15 -11.11 15.04
N ASN A 135 -12.01 -11.49 14.49
CA ASN A 135 -11.89 -12.43 13.37
C ASN A 135 -12.60 -12.00 12.07
N SER A 136 -12.95 -10.72 11.90
CA SER A 136 -13.38 -10.21 10.60
C SER A 136 -12.25 -10.32 9.60
N LYS A 137 -12.55 -10.80 8.38
CA LYS A 137 -11.59 -10.80 7.28
C LYS A 137 -11.35 -9.39 6.75
N ILE A 138 -10.14 -9.15 6.29
CA ILE A 138 -9.70 -7.85 5.76
C ILE A 138 -9.40 -8.02 4.28
N LYS A 139 -10.15 -7.31 3.44
CA LYS A 139 -9.83 -7.15 2.03
C LYS A 139 -8.90 -5.94 1.88
N ARG A 140 -7.77 -6.15 1.24
CA ARG A 140 -6.78 -5.10 0.97
C ARG A 140 -6.75 -4.78 -0.52
N LYS A 141 -6.71 -3.49 -0.86
CA LYS A 141 -6.47 -2.96 -2.19
C LYS A 141 -5.23 -2.08 -2.19
N TRP A 142 -4.50 -2.10 -3.27
CA TRP A 142 -3.36 -1.22 -3.49
C TRP A 142 -3.77 0.25 -3.45
N ARG A 143 -2.94 1.10 -2.83
CA ARG A 143 -3.25 2.52 -2.56
C ARG A 143 -3.67 3.37 -3.76
N TYR A 144 -3.34 2.95 -4.98
CA TYR A 144 -3.70 3.63 -6.23
C TYR A 144 -4.58 2.76 -7.12
N TYR A 145 -5.33 1.83 -6.55
CA TYR A 145 -6.18 0.92 -7.29
C TYR A 145 -7.23 1.64 -8.15
N ASP A 146 -7.66 2.82 -7.72
CA ASP A 146 -8.65 3.67 -8.38
C ASP A 146 -8.07 4.57 -9.50
N GLN A 147 -6.74 4.54 -9.69
CA GLN A 147 -6.03 5.31 -10.72
C GLN A 147 -5.73 4.48 -11.98
N VAL A 148 -6.08 3.21 -11.99
CA VAL A 148 -5.84 2.26 -13.08
C VAL A 148 -7.10 1.44 -13.36
N ASP A 149 -7.26 0.96 -14.60
CA ASP A 149 -8.48 0.28 -15.04
C ASP A 149 -8.68 -1.12 -14.42
N GLY A 150 -7.65 -1.71 -13.82
CA GLY A 150 -7.73 -3.04 -13.21
C GLY A 150 -6.38 -3.54 -12.72
N ALA A 151 -6.38 -4.78 -12.23
CA ALA A 151 -5.16 -5.43 -11.77
C ALA A 151 -4.18 -5.71 -12.93
N PRO A 152 -2.85 -5.66 -12.68
CA PRO A 152 -1.88 -6.09 -13.68
C PRO A 152 -2.04 -7.59 -13.96
N GLY A 153 -1.97 -7.96 -15.21
CA GLY A 153 -2.28 -9.31 -15.70
C GLY A 153 -1.20 -9.89 -16.59
N THR A 154 -1.62 -10.43 -17.71
CA THR A 154 -0.74 -11.02 -18.71
C THR A 154 -1.05 -10.41 -20.07
N SER A 155 -0.03 -9.84 -20.70
CA SER A 155 -0.17 -9.28 -22.04
C SER A 155 -0.50 -10.36 -23.08
N PRO A 156 -1.19 -10.00 -24.17
CA PRO A 156 -1.43 -10.94 -25.28
C PRO A 156 -0.15 -11.55 -25.82
N TYR A 157 0.93 -10.79 -25.91
CA TYR A 157 2.22 -11.25 -26.41
C TYR A 157 2.80 -12.41 -25.57
N VAL A 158 2.74 -12.29 -24.25
CA VAL A 158 3.26 -13.31 -23.33
C VAL A 158 2.29 -14.50 -23.24
N SER A 159 0.99 -14.25 -23.25
CA SER A 159 -0.04 -15.28 -23.25
C SER A 159 0.08 -16.23 -24.45
N GLU A 160 0.33 -15.69 -25.66
CA GLU A 160 0.57 -16.50 -26.88
C GLU A 160 1.80 -17.40 -26.79
N ARG A 161 2.71 -17.13 -25.84
CA ARG A 161 3.93 -17.91 -25.58
C ARG A 161 3.85 -18.74 -24.32
N SER A 162 2.64 -18.96 -23.80
CA SER A 162 2.38 -19.72 -22.58
C SER A 162 3.07 -19.14 -21.33
N GLY A 163 3.38 -17.85 -21.32
CA GLY A 163 3.83 -17.13 -20.16
C GLY A 163 2.69 -16.44 -19.42
N SER A 164 2.98 -15.84 -18.28
CA SER A 164 2.00 -15.10 -17.47
C SER A 164 2.65 -14.05 -16.57
N GLY A 165 1.84 -13.06 -16.14
CA GLY A 165 2.20 -12.12 -15.09
C GLY A 165 3.33 -11.15 -15.47
N ASP A 166 3.32 -10.64 -16.70
CA ASP A 166 4.33 -9.71 -17.21
C ASP A 166 3.94 -8.22 -17.11
N GLU A 167 2.75 -7.95 -16.62
CA GLU A 167 2.30 -6.58 -16.40
C GLU A 167 2.60 -6.10 -14.98
N ILE A 168 2.91 -4.82 -14.84
CA ILE A 168 3.15 -4.14 -13.58
C ILE A 168 2.58 -2.71 -13.66
N HIS A 169 1.94 -2.25 -12.60
CA HIS A 169 1.63 -0.82 -12.47
C HIS A 169 2.74 -0.10 -11.70
N VAL A 170 3.12 1.06 -12.20
CA VAL A 170 4.05 1.98 -11.54
C VAL A 170 3.42 3.35 -11.51
N VAL A 171 3.27 3.91 -10.32
CA VAL A 171 2.78 5.28 -10.10
C VAL A 171 3.90 6.09 -9.46
N VAL A 172 4.19 7.23 -10.05
CA VAL A 172 5.15 8.20 -9.52
C VAL A 172 4.39 9.45 -9.15
N VAL A 173 4.51 9.85 -7.89
CA VAL A 173 3.80 10.99 -7.32
C VAL A 173 4.81 12.03 -6.85
N ASP A 174 4.60 13.25 -7.26
CA ASP A 174 5.26 14.45 -6.75
C ASP A 174 4.42 14.95 -5.55
N GLU A 175 4.87 14.61 -4.33
CA GLU A 175 4.06 14.78 -3.10
C GLU A 175 3.87 16.26 -2.70
N ASP A 176 4.75 17.15 -3.14
CA ASP A 176 4.67 18.59 -2.81
C ASP A 176 4.34 19.48 -4.03
N GLY A 177 4.21 18.91 -5.21
CA GLY A 177 3.95 19.64 -6.45
C GLY A 177 5.15 20.46 -6.94
N GLY A 178 6.33 20.25 -6.37
CA GLY A 178 7.52 21.05 -6.68
C GLY A 178 8.10 20.82 -8.07
N ILE A 179 7.74 19.70 -8.72
CA ILE A 179 8.20 19.35 -10.07
C ILE A 179 7.09 19.58 -11.08
N SER A 180 5.87 19.21 -10.72
CA SER A 180 4.72 19.26 -11.63
C SER A 180 3.97 20.59 -11.65
N GLY A 181 4.18 21.46 -10.68
CA GLY A 181 3.59 22.80 -10.60
C GLY A 181 2.23 22.83 -9.95
#